data_73bd622ae44704dfe791b6336c235bce
#
_entry.id   73bd622ae44704dfe791b6336c235bce
#
_cell.length_a   1.000
_cell.length_b   1.000
_cell.length_c   1.000
_cell.angle_alpha   90.00
_cell.angle_beta   90.00
_cell.angle_gamma   90.00
#
_symmetry.space_group_name_H-M   'P 1'
#
loop_
_entity.id
_entity.type
_entity.pdbx_description
1 polymer ?
#
loop_
_entity_poly.entity_id
_entity_poly.type
_entity_poly.pdbx_seq_one_letter_code
_entity_poly.pdbx_strand_id
1 'polypeptide(L)'
;MRGRRMFPGFFSAFAHNHEILAPIQSGEVKESGSPSVELHVDARKLRVLDPEASDSTRAQIQETMLGTQVLDVGHFPEIRFQSTQLEPKGPDHWIVHGNLRLHERDHQIAVEVTLKDERHRGSATLKQTDFGITPVTVAGGTVKVKNEVKVDSTLCS
;
A
#
# COMPACT_ATOMS: atom_id res chain seq x y z
N MET A 1 -2.35 15.39 -3.99
CA MET A 1 -2.21 15.06 -4.31
C MET A 1 -2.11 14.44 -4.95
N ARG A 2 -2.06 14.18 -4.99
CA ARG A 2 -1.96 13.56 -5.54
C ARG A 2 -1.55 13.72 -6.55
N GLY A 3 -1.16 14.01 -6.91
CA GLY A 3 -0.93 14.36 -7.99
C GLY A 3 -0.44 13.79 -8.80
N ARG A 4 -0.31 13.19 -8.76
CA ARG A 4 -0.01 12.75 -9.49
C ARG A 4 -0.38 12.29 -10.55
N ARG A 5 -0.92 12.11 -10.86
CA ARG A 5 -1.39 11.74 -11.81
C ARG A 5 -1.20 12.48 -12.92
N MET A 6 -0.39 13.05 -13.15
CA MET A 6 -0.20 13.82 -14.22
C MET A 6 0.19 13.06 -15.38
N PHE A 7 0.34 11.82 -15.28
CA PHE A 7 0.69 11.07 -16.41
C PHE A 7 -0.39 10.98 -17.39
N PRO A 8 -0.10 11.06 -18.68
CA PRO A 8 -1.11 10.87 -19.69
C PRO A 8 -1.79 9.53 -19.52
N GLY A 9 -3.08 9.53 -19.68
CA GLY A 9 -3.84 8.33 -19.49
C GLY A 9 -3.55 7.22 -20.47
N PHE A 10 -2.92 7.52 -21.59
CA PHE A 10 -2.70 6.45 -22.56
C PHE A 10 -1.71 5.40 -22.05
N PHE A 11 -0.89 5.72 -21.06
CA PHE A 11 -0.04 4.70 -20.47
C PHE A 11 -0.85 3.67 -19.71
N SER A 12 -1.90 4.11 -19.04
CA SER A 12 -2.68 3.20 -18.25
C SER A 12 -3.51 2.26 -19.11
N ALA A 13 -3.65 2.54 -20.42
CA ALA A 13 -4.36 1.63 -21.30
C ALA A 13 -3.66 0.28 -21.42
N PHE A 14 -2.36 0.22 -21.19
CA PHE A 14 -1.60 -1.00 -21.35
C PHE A 14 -1.18 -1.62 -20.03
N ALA A 15 -1.04 -0.81 -19.00
CA ALA A 15 -0.56 -1.31 -17.72
C ALA A 15 -1.11 -0.43 -16.62
N HIS A 16 -1.97 -1.01 -15.80
CA HIS A 16 -2.54 -0.27 -14.69
C HIS A 16 -1.62 -0.33 -13.50
N ASN A 17 -1.23 0.85 -13.01
CA ASN A 17 -0.56 0.96 -11.73
C ASN A 17 -1.65 1.06 -10.69
N HIS A 18 -1.79 0.03 -9.89
CA HIS A 18 -2.82 0.04 -8.88
C HIS A 18 -2.39 0.86 -7.70
N GLU A 19 -3.31 1.67 -7.20
CA GLU A 19 -3.11 2.46 -6.00
C GLU A 19 -4.07 1.98 -4.94
N ILE A 20 -3.53 1.71 -3.77
CA ILE A 20 -4.31 1.16 -2.68
C ILE A 20 -4.15 2.05 -1.46
N LEU A 21 -5.27 2.38 -0.84
CA LEU A 21 -5.29 3.08 0.42
C LEU A 21 -5.32 2.06 1.54
N ALA A 22 -4.40 2.18 2.48
CA ALA A 22 -4.33 1.30 3.64
C ALA A 22 -4.65 2.11 4.90
N PRO A 23 -5.90 2.11 5.35
CA PRO A 23 -6.24 2.81 6.58
C PRO A 23 -5.55 2.14 7.76
N ILE A 24 -4.87 2.92 8.57
CA ILE A 24 -4.14 2.38 9.70
C ILE A 24 -5.11 2.13 10.84
N GLN A 25 -5.20 0.89 11.28
CA GLN A 25 -6.08 0.50 12.36
C GLN A 25 -5.51 0.97 13.70
N SER A 26 -4.22 0.77 13.90
CA SER A 26 -3.54 1.23 15.09
C SER A 26 -2.05 1.35 14.78
N GLY A 27 -1.37 2.18 15.53
CA GLY A 27 0.03 2.33 15.29
C GLY A 27 0.69 3.11 16.42
N GLU A 28 2.00 2.97 16.50
CA GLU A 28 2.79 3.68 17.48
C GLU A 28 4.03 4.24 16.78
N VAL A 29 4.25 5.53 16.98
CA VAL A 29 5.43 6.21 16.46
C VAL A 29 6.20 6.75 17.65
N LYS A 30 7.42 6.26 17.87
CA LYS A 30 8.29 6.76 18.92
C LYS A 30 9.31 7.67 18.28
N GLU A 31 9.41 8.90 18.77
CA GLU A 31 10.31 9.88 18.20
C GLU A 31 11.56 10.14 19.03
N SER A 32 11.54 9.72 20.30
CA SER A 32 12.68 9.94 21.19
C SER A 32 13.30 8.62 21.58
N GLY A 33 14.56 8.66 22.01
CA GLY A 33 15.30 7.47 22.35
C GLY A 33 15.71 6.73 21.11
N SER A 34 15.15 5.55 20.89
CA SER A 34 15.32 4.81 19.64
C SER A 34 14.07 4.98 18.81
N PRO A 35 14.06 5.89 17.84
CA PRO A 35 12.84 6.13 17.06
C PRO A 35 12.37 4.87 16.36
N SER A 36 11.06 4.64 16.39
CA SER A 36 10.49 3.45 15.77
C SER A 36 9.06 3.69 15.32
N VAL A 37 8.61 2.87 14.39
CA VAL A 37 7.25 2.91 13.88
C VAL A 37 6.72 1.49 13.87
N GLU A 38 5.53 1.29 14.42
CA GLU A 38 4.83 0.02 14.35
C GLU A 38 3.39 0.29 13.95
N LEU A 39 2.91 -0.39 12.91
CA LEU A 39 1.58 -0.15 12.37
C LEU A 39 0.84 -1.47 12.19
N HIS A 40 -0.47 -1.41 12.42
CA HIS A 40 -1.36 -2.52 12.17
C HIS A 40 -2.46 -2.05 11.20
N VAL A 41 -2.72 -2.86 10.18
CA VAL A 41 -3.74 -2.57 9.18
C VAL A 41 -4.64 -3.79 9.07
N ASP A 42 -5.94 -3.55 9.00
CA ASP A 42 -6.91 -4.62 8.74
C ASP A 42 -7.00 -4.77 7.22
N ALA A 43 -6.55 -5.91 6.71
CA ALA A 43 -6.53 -6.15 5.27
C ALA A 43 -7.90 -6.02 4.63
N ARG A 44 -8.96 -6.30 5.40
CA ARG A 44 -10.32 -6.21 4.88
C ARG A 44 -10.74 -4.77 4.57
N LYS A 45 -10.02 -3.80 5.09
CA LYS A 45 -10.33 -2.38 4.90
C LYS A 45 -9.47 -1.70 3.85
N LEU A 46 -8.59 -2.44 3.19
CA LEU A 46 -7.82 -1.90 2.09
C LEU A 46 -8.78 -1.48 0.98
N ARG A 47 -8.46 -0.37 0.32
CA ARG A 47 -9.34 0.17 -0.69
C ARG A 47 -8.58 0.53 -1.95
N VAL A 48 -9.07 0.02 -3.07
CA VAL A 48 -8.50 0.33 -4.38
C VAL A 48 -8.93 1.74 -4.77
N LEU A 49 -7.95 2.57 -5.10
CA LEU A 49 -8.22 3.95 -5.50
C LEU A 49 -8.28 4.13 -7.01
N ASP A 50 -7.46 3.46 -7.75
CA ASP A 50 -7.33 3.44 -9.22
C ASP A 50 -8.20 4.50 -9.91
N PRO A 51 -7.79 5.79 -9.87
CA PRO A 51 -8.68 6.87 -10.30
C PRO A 51 -9.01 6.84 -11.79
N GLU A 52 -8.21 6.13 -12.59
CA GLU A 52 -8.46 6.06 -14.02
C GLU A 52 -9.35 4.90 -14.42
N ALA A 53 -9.70 4.04 -13.48
CA ALA A 53 -10.58 2.92 -13.76
C ALA A 53 -12.04 3.38 -13.65
N SER A 54 -12.94 2.71 -14.39
CA SER A 54 -14.36 2.95 -14.22
C SER A 54 -14.81 2.42 -12.86
N ASP A 55 -15.96 2.88 -12.38
CA ASP A 55 -16.48 2.41 -11.10
C ASP A 55 -16.67 0.90 -11.11
N SER A 56 -17.16 0.35 -12.21
CA SER A 56 -17.38 -1.08 -12.33
C SER A 56 -16.05 -1.85 -12.27
N THR A 57 -15.05 -1.39 -13.00
CA THR A 57 -13.73 -2.03 -12.99
C THR A 57 -13.09 -1.93 -11.62
N ARG A 58 -13.20 -0.75 -11.00
CA ARG A 58 -12.62 -0.56 -9.65
C ARG A 58 -13.27 -1.49 -8.64
N ALA A 59 -14.59 -1.69 -8.73
CA ALA A 59 -15.28 -2.61 -7.85
C ALA A 59 -14.80 -4.05 -8.04
N GLN A 60 -14.56 -4.46 -9.29
CA GLN A 60 -14.05 -5.80 -9.56
C GLN A 60 -12.64 -5.98 -9.02
N ILE A 61 -11.80 -4.97 -9.18
CA ILE A 61 -10.44 -5.02 -8.64
C ILE A 61 -10.49 -5.11 -7.12
N GLN A 62 -11.37 -4.31 -6.50
CA GLN A 62 -11.54 -4.33 -5.05
C GLN A 62 -11.94 -5.71 -4.55
N GLU A 63 -12.92 -6.32 -5.19
CA GLU A 63 -13.40 -7.63 -4.77
C GLU A 63 -12.33 -8.69 -4.97
N THR A 64 -11.64 -8.66 -6.12
CA THR A 64 -10.59 -9.62 -6.40
C THR A 64 -9.43 -9.48 -5.43
N MET A 65 -9.07 -8.25 -5.10
CA MET A 65 -7.95 -7.99 -4.17
C MET A 65 -8.20 -8.65 -2.81
N LEU A 66 -9.42 -8.57 -2.32
CA LEU A 66 -9.74 -9.13 -1.00
C LEU A 66 -9.95 -10.65 -1.04
N GLY A 67 -10.11 -11.21 -2.21
CA GLY A 67 -10.47 -12.61 -2.38
C GLY A 67 -9.31 -13.58 -2.27
N THR A 68 -9.64 -14.85 -2.44
CA THR A 68 -8.71 -15.94 -2.20
C THR A 68 -7.53 -15.98 -3.17
N GLN A 69 -7.68 -15.34 -4.34
CA GLN A 69 -6.61 -15.34 -5.33
C GLN A 69 -5.53 -14.30 -5.04
N VAL A 70 -5.79 -13.35 -4.16
CA VAL A 70 -4.86 -12.25 -3.90
C VAL A 70 -4.55 -12.20 -2.41
N LEU A 71 -5.28 -11.40 -1.65
CA LEU A 71 -4.97 -11.21 -0.23
C LEU A 71 -5.59 -12.26 0.68
N ASP A 72 -6.68 -12.86 0.23
CA ASP A 72 -7.37 -13.89 1.01
C ASP A 72 -7.61 -13.40 2.44
N VAL A 73 -8.28 -12.25 2.55
CA VAL A 73 -8.43 -11.57 3.83
C VAL A 73 -9.26 -12.37 4.84
N GLY A 74 -10.02 -13.36 4.38
CA GLY A 74 -10.72 -14.24 5.29
C GLY A 74 -9.77 -15.09 6.11
N HIS A 75 -8.63 -15.47 5.55
CA HIS A 75 -7.60 -16.23 6.25
C HIS A 75 -6.47 -15.37 6.77
N PHE A 76 -6.18 -14.24 6.12
CA PHE A 76 -5.04 -13.39 6.47
C PHE A 76 -5.49 -11.95 6.66
N PRO A 77 -6.26 -11.66 7.70
CA PRO A 77 -6.82 -10.31 7.87
C PRO A 77 -5.84 -9.29 8.41
N GLU A 78 -4.71 -9.71 8.96
CA GLU A 78 -3.82 -8.79 9.64
C GLU A 78 -2.60 -8.45 8.79
N ILE A 79 -2.31 -7.16 8.69
CA ILE A 79 -1.10 -6.65 8.08
C ILE A 79 -0.34 -5.90 9.17
N ARG A 80 0.96 -6.12 9.28
CA ARG A 80 1.77 -5.50 10.31
C ARG A 80 3.07 -4.96 9.71
N PHE A 81 3.41 -3.76 10.10
CA PHE A 81 4.68 -3.16 9.72
C PHE A 81 5.45 -2.78 10.97
N GLN A 82 6.73 -3.13 11.00
CA GLN A 82 7.60 -2.76 12.10
C GLN A 82 8.90 -2.22 11.54
N SER A 83 9.26 -1.00 11.93
CA SER A 83 10.46 -0.37 11.42
C SER A 83 11.72 -1.02 11.98
N THR A 84 12.78 -1.00 11.17
CA THR A 84 14.11 -1.41 11.60
C THR A 84 15.08 -0.24 11.55
N GLN A 85 14.80 0.77 10.75
CA GLN A 85 15.69 1.91 10.61
C GLN A 85 14.90 3.11 10.08
N LEU A 86 15.09 4.26 10.68
CA LEU A 86 14.53 5.50 10.19
C LEU A 86 15.65 6.35 9.61
N GLU A 87 15.49 6.76 8.37
CA GLU A 87 16.50 7.54 7.66
C GLU A 87 15.95 8.92 7.36
N PRO A 88 16.41 9.97 8.06
CA PRO A 88 15.92 11.32 7.78
C PRO A 88 16.38 11.80 6.41
N LYS A 89 15.48 12.45 5.68
CA LYS A 89 15.78 13.01 4.37
C LYS A 89 15.57 14.53 4.32
N GLY A 90 15.04 15.11 5.39
CA GLY A 90 14.77 16.51 5.48
C GLY A 90 13.96 16.79 6.73
N PRO A 91 13.54 18.05 6.93
CA PRO A 91 12.86 18.40 8.18
C PRO A 91 11.61 17.57 8.47
N ASP A 92 10.84 17.27 7.45
CA ASP A 92 9.59 16.52 7.64
C ASP A 92 9.51 15.37 6.66
N HIS A 93 10.62 14.71 6.42
CA HIS A 93 10.70 13.68 5.42
C HIS A 93 11.66 12.58 5.88
N TRP A 94 11.20 11.34 5.83
CA TRP A 94 11.98 10.17 6.24
C TRP A 94 11.79 9.05 5.25
N ILE A 95 12.80 8.16 5.18
CA ILE A 95 12.61 6.83 4.61
C ILE A 95 12.59 5.86 5.79
N VAL A 96 11.50 5.15 5.95
CA VAL A 96 11.35 4.21 7.05
C VAL A 96 11.54 2.81 6.48
N HIS A 97 12.62 2.17 6.89
CA HIS A 97 12.89 0.79 6.50
C HIS A 97 12.28 -0.13 7.53
N GLY A 98 11.69 -1.22 7.09
CA GLY A 98 11.10 -2.13 8.05
C GLY A 98 10.60 -3.40 7.43
N ASN A 99 10.06 -4.25 8.29
CA ASN A 99 9.50 -5.52 7.89
C ASN A 99 8.00 -5.38 7.76
N LEU A 100 7.50 -5.74 6.59
CA LEU A 100 6.06 -5.80 6.35
C LEU A 100 5.63 -7.25 6.34
N ARG A 101 4.63 -7.57 7.18
CA ARG A 101 4.01 -8.87 7.17
C ARG A 101 2.65 -8.75 6.50
N LEU A 102 2.54 -9.39 5.35
CA LEU A 102 1.35 -9.34 4.50
C LEU A 102 1.13 -10.73 3.95
N HIS A 103 -0.11 -11.21 3.97
CA HIS A 103 -0.41 -12.54 3.46
C HIS A 103 0.45 -13.60 4.17
N GLU A 104 0.69 -13.38 5.45
CA GLU A 104 1.55 -14.21 6.31
C GLU A 104 2.99 -14.36 5.82
N ARG A 105 3.45 -13.43 5.01
CA ARG A 105 4.83 -13.42 4.55
C ARG A 105 5.51 -12.14 4.96
N ASP A 106 6.75 -12.24 5.35
CA ASP A 106 7.55 -11.11 5.79
C ASP A 106 8.50 -10.68 4.67
N HIS A 107 8.59 -9.37 4.45
CA HIS A 107 9.54 -8.85 3.48
C HIS A 107 9.95 -7.44 3.90
N GLN A 108 11.21 -7.13 3.70
CA GLN A 108 11.71 -5.79 3.99
C GLN A 108 11.23 -4.82 2.93
N ILE A 109 10.71 -3.68 3.38
CA ILE A 109 10.27 -2.63 2.47
C ILE A 109 10.80 -1.29 2.96
N ALA A 110 10.72 -0.29 2.08
CA ALA A 110 11.04 1.09 2.42
C ALA A 110 9.79 1.93 2.19
N VAL A 111 9.42 2.70 3.20
CA VAL A 111 8.24 3.57 3.14
C VAL A 111 8.71 5.00 3.19
N GLU A 112 8.30 5.79 2.21
CA GLU A 112 8.58 7.21 2.23
C GLU A 112 7.54 7.91 3.08
N VAL A 113 7.97 8.61 4.12
CA VAL A 113 7.06 9.24 5.08
C VAL A 113 7.28 10.74 5.09
N THR A 114 6.20 11.48 4.97
CA THR A 114 6.22 12.94 5.08
C THR A 114 5.24 13.36 6.15
N LEU A 115 5.62 14.43 6.88
CA LEU A 115 4.75 15.02 7.89
C LEU A 115 4.25 16.37 7.36
N LYS A 116 2.94 16.54 7.35
CA LYS A 116 2.33 17.79 6.92
C LYS A 116 1.02 17.97 7.66
N ASP A 117 0.82 19.15 8.24
CA ASP A 117 -0.42 19.48 8.96
C ASP A 117 -0.74 18.43 10.02
N GLU A 118 0.27 18.01 10.76
CA GLU A 118 0.17 17.02 11.83
C GLU A 118 -0.25 15.64 11.33
N ARG A 119 -0.08 15.38 10.05
CA ARG A 119 -0.39 14.07 9.48
C ARG A 119 0.85 13.46 8.88
N HIS A 120 1.11 12.22 9.25
CA HIS A 120 2.17 11.44 8.62
C HIS A 120 1.58 10.71 7.43
N ARG A 121 2.14 10.92 6.25
CA ARG A 121 1.74 10.20 5.04
C ARG A 121 2.83 9.25 4.64
N GLY A 122 2.46 8.00 4.46
CA GLY A 122 3.39 6.98 4.01
C GLY A 122 3.04 6.49 2.63
N SER A 123 4.06 6.22 1.84
CA SER A 123 3.89 5.69 0.49
C SER A 123 4.96 4.64 0.24
N ALA A 124 4.55 3.50 -0.30
CA ALA A 124 5.47 2.42 -0.62
C ALA A 124 5.03 1.74 -1.89
N THR A 125 5.99 1.23 -2.65
CA THR A 125 5.72 0.38 -3.80
C THR A 125 6.08 -1.04 -3.43
N LEU A 126 5.13 -1.95 -3.56
CA LEU A 126 5.29 -3.34 -3.16
C LEU A 126 5.20 -4.24 -4.38
N LYS A 127 5.92 -5.35 -4.35
CA LYS A 127 5.77 -6.40 -5.36
C LYS A 127 4.94 -7.51 -4.77
N GLN A 128 3.86 -7.86 -5.45
CA GLN A 128 2.97 -8.90 -4.96
C GLN A 128 3.68 -10.23 -4.78
N THR A 129 4.60 -10.55 -5.69
CA THR A 129 5.32 -11.82 -5.62
C THR A 129 6.22 -11.91 -4.39
N ASP A 130 6.64 -10.79 -3.81
CA ASP A 130 7.42 -10.81 -2.57
C ASP A 130 6.61 -11.40 -1.41
N PHE A 131 5.29 -11.36 -1.52
CA PHE A 131 4.40 -11.85 -0.47
C PHE A 131 3.65 -13.11 -0.90
N GLY A 132 4.16 -13.80 -1.92
CA GLY A 132 3.57 -15.04 -2.36
C GLY A 132 2.26 -14.87 -3.12
N ILE A 133 2.00 -13.68 -3.64
CA ILE A 133 0.78 -13.39 -4.37
C ILE A 133 1.11 -13.36 -5.86
N THR A 134 0.37 -14.12 -6.65
CA THR A 134 0.55 -14.12 -8.10
C THR A 134 -0.38 -13.08 -8.70
N PRO A 135 0.14 -12.13 -9.48
CA PRO A 135 -0.73 -11.14 -10.12
C PRO A 135 -1.78 -11.80 -11.00
N VAL A 136 -2.99 -11.28 -10.94
CA VAL A 136 -4.13 -11.86 -11.65
C VAL A 136 -4.64 -10.90 -12.71
N THR A 137 -5.60 -11.35 -13.52
CA THR A 137 -6.32 -10.46 -14.44
C THR A 137 -7.76 -10.33 -13.94
N VAL A 138 -8.36 -9.18 -14.21
CA VAL A 138 -9.74 -8.91 -13.83
C VAL A 138 -10.50 -8.37 -15.04
N ALA A 139 -11.78 -8.11 -14.87
CA ALA A 139 -12.64 -7.55 -15.93
C ALA A 139 -12.60 -8.41 -17.19
N GLY A 140 -12.79 -9.72 -17.03
CA GLY A 140 -12.81 -10.64 -18.16
C GLY A 140 -11.48 -10.79 -18.87
N GLY A 141 -10.38 -10.53 -18.16
CA GLY A 141 -9.05 -10.62 -18.74
C GLY A 141 -8.58 -9.36 -19.42
N THR A 142 -9.39 -8.29 -19.41
CA THR A 142 -9.01 -7.05 -20.07
C THR A 142 -8.10 -6.17 -19.23
N VAL A 143 -8.01 -6.43 -17.93
CA VAL A 143 -7.14 -5.67 -17.03
C VAL A 143 -6.13 -6.61 -16.42
N LYS A 144 -4.86 -6.41 -16.75
CA LYS A 144 -3.77 -7.13 -16.12
C LYS A 144 -3.30 -6.35 -14.91
N VAL A 145 -3.26 -7.01 -13.77
CA VAL A 145 -2.77 -6.40 -12.55
C VAL A 145 -1.24 -6.50 -12.54
N LYS A 146 -0.58 -5.37 -12.43
CA LYS A 146 0.88 -5.38 -12.39
C LYS A 146 1.36 -5.98 -11.08
N ASN A 147 2.56 -6.54 -11.11
CA ASN A 147 3.18 -7.06 -9.90
C ASN A 147 3.43 -5.95 -8.89
N GLU A 148 3.81 -4.76 -9.36
CA GLU A 148 4.06 -3.64 -8.47
C GLU A 148 2.78 -2.88 -8.16
N VAL A 149 2.57 -2.59 -6.88
CA VAL A 149 1.39 -1.90 -6.38
C VAL A 149 1.85 -0.77 -5.48
N LYS A 150 1.27 0.41 -5.66
CA LYS A 150 1.56 1.55 -4.82
C LYS A 150 0.56 1.60 -3.68
N VAL A 151 1.05 1.72 -2.45
CA VAL A 151 0.22 1.76 -1.26
C VAL A 151 0.45 3.07 -0.53
N ASP A 152 -0.65 3.75 -0.20
CA ASP A 152 -0.62 5.00 0.54
C ASP A 152 -1.34 4.83 1.87
N SER A 153 -0.78 5.45 2.90
CA SER A 153 -1.37 5.44 4.24
C SER A 153 -1.25 6.81 4.86
N THR A 154 -2.16 7.11 5.77
CA THR A 154 -2.11 8.36 6.52
C THR A 154 -2.35 8.06 7.99
N LEU A 155 -1.51 8.62 8.85
CA LEU A 155 -1.65 8.52 10.29
C LEU A 155 -1.67 9.92 10.87
N CYS A 156 -2.73 10.24 11.61
CA CYS A 156 -2.83 11.52 12.30
C CYS A 156 -2.07 11.44 13.62
N SER A 157 -1.31 12.49 13.90
CA SER A 157 -0.59 12.57 15.15
C SER A 157 -1.49 13.07 16.27
#